data_ef49308e45b07b349c4751fd2c52ae08
#
_entry.id   ef49308e45b07b349c4751fd2c52ae08
#
_cell.length_a   1.000
_cell.length_b   1.000
_cell.length_c   1.000
_cell.angle_alpha   90.00
_cell.angle_beta   90.00
_cell.angle_gamma   90.00
#
_symmetry.space_group_name_H-M   'P 1'
#
loop_
_entity.id
_entity.type
_entity.pdbx_description
1 polymer ?
#
loop_
_entity_poly.entity_id
_entity_poly.type
_entity_poly.pdbx_seq_one_letter_code
_entity_poly.pdbx_strand_id
1 'polypeptide(L)'
;MYICPMYSKELLKGTLSTILLTLLDEKGRMYGYEITQAVKERTDGKILLKEGSLYPALHKLEAEGFLSTEEEFIGKRPRIYYRLTATGKAQSRIRVDELFQFFETLQQVLLPQPGLHYGTAG
;
A
#
# COMPACT_ATOMS: atom_id res chain seq x y z
N MET A 1 -0.61 -13.30 -23.31
CA MET A 1 -0.35 -12.43 -23.32
C MET A 1 0.27 -11.94 -22.22
N TYR A 2 0.98 -11.22 -22.19
CA TYR A 2 1.66 -10.89 -21.25
C TYR A 2 1.32 -9.74 -20.69
N ILE A 3 1.48 -9.55 -19.64
CA ILE A 3 1.14 -8.54 -19.05
C ILE A 3 1.95 -8.10 -18.12
N CYS A 4 2.44 -7.13 -18.08
CA CYS A 4 3.20 -6.72 -17.19
C CYS A 4 2.72 -5.68 -16.65
N PRO A 5 2.01 -5.65 -16.05
CA PRO A 5 1.39 -4.75 -15.57
C PRO A 5 1.80 -4.08 -14.61
N MET A 6 2.79 -4.08 -14.28
CA MET A 6 3.17 -3.46 -13.26
C MET A 6 3.17 -2.04 -13.32
N TYR A 7 2.77 -1.33 -12.33
CA TYR A 7 2.86 0.10 -12.18
C TYR A 7 4.30 0.46 -11.85
N SER A 8 4.68 1.68 -12.14
CA SER A 8 6.05 2.12 -11.89
C SER A 8 6.37 2.09 -10.41
N LYS A 9 7.65 2.00 -10.10
CA LYS A 9 8.07 2.00 -8.71
C LYS A 9 7.68 3.30 -8.02
N GLU A 10 7.67 4.39 -8.76
CA GLU A 10 7.31 5.67 -8.17
C GLU A 10 5.88 5.70 -7.68
N LEU A 11 4.97 5.13 -8.45
CA LEU A 11 3.58 5.09 -8.04
C LEU A 11 3.42 4.18 -6.82
N LEU A 12 4.08 3.04 -6.83
CA LEU A 12 3.99 2.15 -5.69
C LEU A 12 4.66 2.72 -4.47
N LYS A 13 5.78 3.41 -4.64
CA LYS A 13 6.50 3.95 -3.51
C LYS A 13 5.64 4.93 -2.75
N GLY A 14 4.87 5.74 -3.43
CA GLY A 14 4.05 6.74 -2.77
C GLY A 14 2.84 6.18 -2.06
N THR A 15 2.45 4.94 -2.35
CA THR A 15 1.25 4.38 -1.78
C THR A 15 1.49 3.13 -0.95
N LEU A 16 2.71 2.62 -0.91
CA LEU A 16 2.97 1.35 -0.27
C LEU A 16 2.62 1.34 1.21
N SER A 17 2.97 2.37 1.93
CA SER A 17 2.67 2.40 3.36
C SER A 17 1.16 2.36 3.61
N THR A 18 0.38 3.02 2.77
CA THR A 18 -1.07 3.01 2.91
C THR A 18 -1.62 1.62 2.62
N ILE A 19 -1.08 0.93 1.61
CA ILE A 19 -1.46 -0.44 1.30
C ILE A 19 -1.21 -1.34 2.51
N LEU A 20 -0.01 -1.23 3.10
CA LEU A 20 0.36 -2.08 4.21
C LEU A 20 -0.51 -1.82 5.44
N LEU A 21 -0.73 -0.56 5.77
CA LEU A 21 -1.56 -0.22 6.91
C LEU A 21 -3.00 -0.71 6.71
N THR A 22 -3.52 -0.57 5.51
CA THR A 22 -4.88 -1.00 5.21
C THR A 22 -5.04 -2.50 5.37
N LEU A 23 -4.09 -3.27 4.85
CA LEU A 23 -4.17 -4.72 4.97
C LEU A 23 -4.09 -5.18 6.40
N LEU A 24 -3.19 -4.59 7.17
CA LEU A 24 -3.02 -4.99 8.56
C LEU A 24 -4.21 -4.57 9.41
N ASP A 25 -4.86 -3.46 9.07
CA ASP A 25 -6.05 -3.04 9.76
C ASP A 25 -7.18 -4.06 9.51
N GLU A 26 -7.24 -4.58 8.31
CA GLU A 26 -8.28 -5.49 7.95
C GLU A 26 -8.05 -6.90 8.43
N LYS A 27 -6.84 -7.39 8.34
CA LYS A 27 -6.53 -8.78 8.63
C LYS A 27 -6.03 -9.05 10.04
N GLY A 28 -5.62 -8.04 10.73
CA GLY A 28 -5.09 -8.18 12.09
C GLY A 28 -3.60 -8.32 12.08
N ARG A 29 -3.07 -9.50 11.93
CA ARG A 29 -1.62 -9.63 11.87
C ARG A 29 -1.26 -10.47 10.67
N MET A 30 -0.14 -10.16 10.08
CA MET A 30 0.32 -10.87 8.90
C MET A 30 1.83 -10.91 8.88
N TYR A 31 2.41 -11.96 8.31
CA TYR A 31 3.84 -11.94 8.07
C TYR A 31 4.07 -11.59 6.60
N GLY A 32 5.31 -11.31 6.26
CA GLY A 32 5.64 -10.73 4.96
C GLY A 32 5.06 -11.46 3.76
N TYR A 33 5.21 -12.78 3.74
CA TYR A 33 4.72 -13.55 2.61
C TYR A 33 3.20 -13.42 2.46
N GLU A 34 2.48 -13.43 3.58
CA GLU A 34 1.04 -13.26 3.54
C GLU A 34 0.65 -11.92 2.94
N ILE A 35 1.41 -10.89 3.28
CA ILE A 35 1.14 -9.54 2.77
C ILE A 35 1.30 -9.53 1.24
N THR A 36 2.39 -10.12 0.75
CA THR A 36 2.63 -10.12 -0.69
C THR A 36 1.54 -10.88 -1.42
N GLN A 37 1.10 -12.00 -0.86
CA GLN A 37 0.06 -12.81 -1.49
C GLN A 37 -1.29 -12.10 -1.46
N ALA A 38 -1.60 -11.42 -0.37
CA ALA A 38 -2.86 -10.69 -0.27
C ALA A 38 -2.93 -9.56 -1.30
N VAL A 39 -1.84 -8.83 -1.49
CA VAL A 39 -1.83 -7.75 -2.47
C VAL A 39 -1.94 -8.32 -3.88
N LYS A 40 -1.24 -9.41 -4.14
CA LYS A 40 -1.28 -10.02 -5.45
C LYS A 40 -2.71 -10.47 -5.77
N GLU A 41 -3.35 -11.13 -4.84
CA GLU A 41 -4.70 -11.63 -5.06
C GLU A 41 -5.73 -10.52 -5.21
N ARG A 42 -5.63 -9.49 -4.41
CA ARG A 42 -6.61 -8.41 -4.47
C ARG A 42 -6.46 -7.56 -5.72
N THR A 43 -5.34 -7.61 -6.38
CA THR A 43 -5.11 -6.80 -7.57
C THR A 43 -5.01 -7.64 -8.84
N ASP A 44 -5.37 -8.94 -8.74
CA ASP A 44 -5.25 -9.86 -9.87
C ASP A 44 -3.85 -9.83 -10.46
N GLY A 45 -2.86 -9.78 -9.60
CA GLY A 45 -1.47 -9.80 -10.02
C GLY A 45 -0.94 -8.48 -10.54
N LYS A 46 -1.75 -7.42 -10.52
CA LYS A 46 -1.28 -6.15 -11.05
C LYS A 46 -0.29 -5.45 -10.14
N ILE A 47 -0.31 -5.75 -8.86
CA ILE A 47 0.68 -5.22 -7.93
C ILE A 47 1.38 -6.38 -7.28
N LEU A 48 2.67 -6.48 -7.51
CA LEU A 48 3.48 -7.53 -6.91
C LEU A 48 4.52 -6.87 -6.03
N LEU A 49 4.43 -7.11 -4.72
CA LEU A 49 5.37 -6.51 -3.80
C LEU A 49 6.57 -7.43 -3.66
N LYS A 50 7.75 -6.85 -3.78
CA LYS A 50 8.98 -7.61 -3.64
C LYS A 50 9.61 -7.33 -2.30
N GLU A 51 10.38 -8.26 -1.81
CA GLU A 51 11.01 -8.14 -0.50
C GLU A 51 11.85 -6.88 -0.38
N GLY A 52 12.52 -6.49 -1.44
CA GLY A 52 13.36 -5.30 -1.42
C GLY A 52 12.58 -4.01 -1.16
N SER A 53 11.28 -4.00 -1.43
CA SER A 53 10.45 -2.84 -1.15
C SER A 53 9.64 -3.05 0.11
N LEU A 54 9.19 -4.28 0.33
CA LEU A 54 8.30 -4.58 1.43
C LEU A 54 8.95 -4.40 2.80
N TYR A 55 10.08 -5.05 3.03
CA TYR A 55 10.65 -5.03 4.37
C TYR A 55 11.15 -3.68 4.82
N PRO A 56 11.78 -2.88 3.96
CA PRO A 56 12.12 -1.51 4.38
C PRO A 56 10.90 -0.68 4.75
N ALA A 57 9.78 -0.88 4.04
CA ALA A 57 8.56 -0.14 4.35
C ALA A 57 7.97 -0.59 5.68
N LEU A 58 7.98 -1.90 5.95
CA LEU A 58 7.49 -2.42 7.23
C LEU A 58 8.35 -1.92 8.38
N HIS A 59 9.67 -1.93 8.19
CA HIS A 59 10.57 -1.47 9.24
C HIS A 59 10.40 0.02 9.52
N LYS A 60 10.15 0.79 8.47
CA LYS A 60 9.94 2.21 8.66
C LYS A 60 8.66 2.48 9.44
N LEU A 61 7.59 1.76 9.11
CA LEU A 61 6.32 1.92 9.82
C LEU A 61 6.46 1.47 11.28
N GLU A 62 7.26 0.45 11.52
CA GLU A 62 7.50 0.01 12.89
C GLU A 62 8.28 1.08 13.65
N ALA A 63 9.30 1.65 13.03
CA ALA A 63 10.10 2.70 13.66
C ALA A 63 9.26 3.94 13.96
N GLU A 64 8.24 4.19 13.15
CA GLU A 64 7.34 5.30 13.37
C GLU A 64 6.29 5.01 14.43
N GLY A 65 6.28 3.80 14.96
CA GLY A 65 5.33 3.45 16.01
C GLY A 65 3.97 2.99 15.52
N PHE A 66 3.82 2.75 14.22
CA PHE A 66 2.54 2.34 13.67
C PHE A 66 2.36 0.82 13.64
N LEU A 67 3.46 0.07 13.71
CA LEU A 67 3.41 -1.38 13.72
C LEU A 67 4.16 -1.93 14.92
N SER A 68 3.69 -3.08 15.41
CA SER A 68 4.45 -3.85 16.37
C SER A 68 4.67 -5.23 15.76
N THR A 69 5.62 -5.96 16.28
CA THR A 69 5.95 -7.27 15.74
C THR A 69 5.83 -8.34 16.80
N GLU A 70 5.55 -9.56 16.33
CA GLU A 70 5.49 -10.72 17.21
C GLU A 70 6.25 -11.81 16.50
N GLU A 71 7.06 -12.58 17.25
CA GLU A 71 7.78 -13.63 16.61
C GLU A 71 7.16 -14.96 17.00
N GLU A 72 6.98 -15.83 16.04
CA GLU A 72 6.51 -17.17 16.32
C GLU A 72 7.42 -18.13 15.60
N PHE A 73 7.67 -19.30 16.23
CA PHE A 73 8.49 -20.27 15.58
C PHE A 73 7.63 -21.30 14.89
N ILE A 74 7.94 -21.57 13.64
CA ILE A 74 7.28 -22.60 12.88
C ILE A 74 8.36 -23.64 12.72
N GLY A 75 8.31 -24.65 13.58
CA GLY A 75 9.40 -25.59 13.68
C GLY A 75 10.59 -24.86 14.29
N LYS A 76 11.70 -24.83 13.58
CA LYS A 76 12.87 -24.14 14.07
C LYS A 76 13.05 -22.79 13.44
N ARG A 77 12.11 -22.36 12.59
CA ARG A 77 12.27 -21.12 11.91
C ARG A 77 11.44 -20.03 12.54
N PRO A 78 12.01 -18.88 12.84
CA PRO A 78 11.23 -17.78 13.38
C PRO A 78 10.44 -17.12 12.24
N ARG A 79 9.26 -16.68 12.55
CA ARG A 79 8.42 -15.98 11.61
C ARG A 79 7.97 -14.72 12.30
N ILE A 80 8.17 -13.58 11.65
CA ILE A 80 7.82 -12.29 12.23
C ILE A 80 6.47 -11.85 11.70
N TYR A 81 5.55 -11.62 12.61
CA TYR A 81 4.23 -11.09 12.25
C TYR A 81 4.17 -9.61 12.58
N TYR A 82 3.49 -8.87 11.76
CA TYR A 82 3.31 -7.43 11.93
C TYR A 82 1.85 -7.13 12.24
N ARG A 83 1.63 -6.20 13.14
CA ARG A 83 0.28 -5.84 13.56
C ARG A 83 0.23 -4.34 13.77
N LEU A 84 -0.90 -3.70 13.53
CA LEU A 84 -1.03 -2.27 13.78
C LEU A 84 -1.08 -2.01 15.27
N THR A 85 -0.44 -0.94 15.70
CA THR A 85 -0.64 -0.39 17.03
C THR A 85 -1.90 0.48 16.98
N ALA A 86 -2.35 0.98 18.13
CA ALA A 86 -3.49 1.89 18.14
C ALA A 86 -3.22 3.12 17.29
N THR A 87 -1.99 3.65 17.36
CA THR A 87 -1.59 4.79 16.55
C THR A 87 -1.61 4.40 15.08
N GLY A 88 -1.19 3.17 14.76
CA GLY A 88 -1.21 2.68 13.39
C GLY A 88 -2.61 2.58 12.83
N LYS A 89 -3.59 2.20 13.65
CA LYS A 89 -4.96 2.13 13.19
C LYS A 89 -5.49 3.51 12.83
N ALA A 90 -5.20 4.49 13.66
CA ALA A 90 -5.62 5.85 13.38
C ALA A 90 -4.93 6.35 12.11
N GLN A 91 -3.64 6.05 11.97
CA GLN A 91 -2.88 6.49 10.82
C GLN A 91 -3.37 5.84 9.53
N SER A 92 -3.83 4.59 9.60
CA SER A 92 -4.36 3.90 8.45
C SER A 92 -5.55 4.68 7.88
N ARG A 93 -6.46 5.10 8.73
CA ARG A 93 -7.64 5.81 8.28
C ARG A 93 -7.29 7.17 7.70
N ILE A 94 -6.38 7.86 8.34
CA ILE A 94 -5.94 9.17 7.85
C ILE A 94 -5.33 9.05 6.45
N ARG A 95 -4.48 8.06 6.26
CA ARG A 95 -3.80 7.93 4.97
C ARG A 95 -4.71 7.46 3.86
N VAL A 96 -5.67 6.58 4.17
CA VAL A 96 -6.64 6.15 3.17
C VAL A 96 -7.48 7.34 2.71
N ASP A 97 -7.94 8.14 3.67
CA ASP A 97 -8.75 9.29 3.37
C ASP A 97 -7.97 10.29 2.53
N GLU A 98 -6.74 10.55 2.92
CA GLU A 98 -5.87 11.47 2.20
C GLU A 98 -5.65 10.98 0.78
N LEU A 99 -5.46 9.68 0.60
CA LEU A 99 -5.20 9.14 -0.73
C LEU A 99 -6.42 9.26 -1.61
N PHE A 100 -7.63 9.00 -1.10
CA PHE A 100 -8.83 9.16 -1.90
C PHE A 100 -9.05 10.63 -2.27
N GLN A 101 -8.77 11.54 -1.36
CA GLN A 101 -8.88 12.95 -1.66
C GLN A 101 -7.86 13.37 -2.73
N PHE A 102 -6.68 12.79 -2.64
CA PHE A 102 -5.62 13.06 -3.62
C PHE A 102 -6.06 12.54 -5.00
N PHE A 103 -6.68 11.37 -5.05
CA PHE A 103 -7.16 10.84 -6.32
C PHE A 103 -8.15 11.80 -6.97
N GLU A 104 -9.07 12.36 -6.19
CA GLU A 104 -10.04 13.28 -6.74
C GLU A 104 -9.35 14.54 -7.26
N THR A 105 -8.42 15.05 -6.50
CA THR A 105 -7.71 16.26 -6.91
C THR A 105 -6.87 16.00 -8.15
N LEU A 106 -6.24 14.83 -8.20
CA LEU A 106 -5.41 14.48 -9.33
C LEU A 106 -6.25 14.37 -10.61
N GLN A 107 -7.46 13.84 -10.48
CA GLN A 107 -8.35 13.78 -11.64
C GLN A 107 -8.66 15.15 -12.18
N GLN A 108 -8.75 16.15 -11.32
CA GLN A 108 -9.02 17.51 -11.80
C GLN A 108 -7.87 18.03 -12.66
N VAL A 109 -6.68 17.56 -12.41
CA VAL A 109 -5.53 17.98 -13.22
C VAL A 109 -5.46 17.17 -14.51
N LEU A 110 -5.74 15.87 -14.43
CA LEU A 110 -5.54 14.98 -15.56
C LEU A 110 -6.67 14.96 -16.57
N LEU A 111 -7.88 15.19 -16.11
CA LEU A 111 -9.02 15.16 -17.02
C LEU A 111 -9.18 16.50 -17.72
N PRO A 112 -9.55 16.51 -18.97
CA PRO A 112 -9.75 17.76 -19.67
C PRO A 112 -10.86 18.55 -19.05
N GLN A 113 -10.71 19.85 -19.01
CA GLN A 113 -11.73 20.70 -18.42
C GLN A 113 -12.77 20.98 -19.46
N PRO A 114 -14.00 20.71 -19.18
CA PRO A 114 -15.03 20.90 -20.17
C PRO A 114 -15.13 22.34 -20.59
N GLY A 115 -15.27 22.51 -21.83
CA GLY A 115 -15.43 23.83 -22.32
C GLY A 115 -14.26 24.64 -22.27
N LEU A 116 -13.16 24.28 -21.77
CA LEU A 116 -12.18 25.10 -21.62
C LEU A 116 -11.39 25.02 -22.74
N HIS A 117 -10.80 24.54 -23.16
CA HIS A 117 -9.94 24.72 -24.13
C HIS A 117 -10.28 23.94 -25.22
N TYR A 118 -11.25 23.29 -25.16
CA TYR A 118 -11.45 22.60 -26.13
C TYR A 118 -11.59 23.28 -27.18
N GLY A 119 -12.19 24.06 -26.99
CA GLY A 119 -12.45 24.60 -27.97
C GLY A 119 -11.40 25.13 -28.48
N THR A 120 -10.79 25.56 -27.91
CA THR A 120 -9.89 26.23 -28.33
C THR A 120 -8.98 25.62 -28.80
N ALA A 121 -8.97 24.87 -28.55
CA ALA A 121 -8.02 24.31 -28.75
C ALA A 121 -7.79 24.40 -29.79
N GLY A 122 -8.11 24.68 -29.92
CA GLY A 122 -7.81 24.65 -30.93
C GLY A 122 -7.47 24.83 -31.02
#